data_7bfd2a58e20dfa144a5632d8cad5c6da
#
_entry.id   7bfd2a58e20dfa144a5632d8cad5c6da
#
_cell.length_a   1.000
_cell.length_b   1.000
_cell.length_c   1.000
_cell.angle_alpha   90.00
_cell.angle_beta   90.00
_cell.angle_gamma   90.00
#
_symmetry.space_group_name_H-M   'P 1'
#
loop_
_entity.id
_entity.type
_entity.pdbx_description
1 polymer ?
#
loop_
_entity_poly.entity_id
_entity_poly.type
_entity_poly.pdbx_seq_one_letter_code
_entity_poly.pdbx_strand_id
1 'polypeptide(L)'
;MHRVLFSLFDGKITVYTYSVCIVIGLLAGALVFRWLCKRLKMSDTSYDFYSFLAIFTVVVGFVAAYVFQDVYNVLAGRGSNIVKDMQALFAGKGFRMSGGITFMGGLLGGAVFFIICTLCCKDKKVRSEFPLLADIAAPVILVAHGFGRIGCFFGGCCYGKVTNSVFGINYPVNDVWQPRFPTQLYEAAFCFIAFGLMLLLIFKTDKRGFLIAIYAASYSVFRFLVEFLRDDYRGGADIGISPSQVQSIVLILVAAAYVCLKIFWWDKRALPAASVGSENTADGVPTDGGTTLSGANQTQNASSENNADNASSRENTPGDGNTQS
;
A
#
# COMPACT_ATOMS: atom_id res chain seq x y z
N MET A 1 25.15 -14.26 13.89
CA MET A 1 23.80 -13.73 13.61
C MET A 1 22.86 -14.28 14.66
N HIS A 2 22.11 -13.42 15.33
CA HIS A 2 21.15 -13.84 16.36
C HIS A 2 19.83 -14.23 15.72
N ARG A 3 19.68 -15.50 15.32
CA ARG A 3 18.42 -16.02 14.74
C ARG A 3 17.30 -16.03 15.77
N VAL A 4 17.62 -16.42 17.02
CA VAL A 4 16.69 -16.46 18.15
C VAL A 4 16.95 -15.24 19.02
N LEU A 5 15.91 -14.45 19.32
CA LEU A 5 16.01 -13.30 20.21
C LEU A 5 15.89 -13.73 21.67
N PHE A 6 14.87 -14.52 21.98
CA PHE A 6 14.66 -15.15 23.28
C PHE A 6 13.69 -16.34 23.15
N SER A 7 13.73 -17.23 24.12
CA SER A 7 12.79 -18.34 24.27
C SER A 7 12.07 -18.23 25.60
N LEU A 8 10.74 -18.45 25.58
CA LEU A 8 9.85 -18.42 26.73
C LEU A 8 9.35 -19.84 27.02
N PHE A 9 8.99 -20.09 28.30
CA PHE A 9 8.41 -21.36 28.75
C PHE A 9 9.26 -22.59 28.39
N ASP A 10 10.53 -22.60 28.81
CA ASP A 10 11.48 -23.69 28.58
C ASP A 10 11.61 -24.12 27.11
N GLY A 11 11.63 -23.12 26.22
CA GLY A 11 11.80 -23.36 24.79
C GLY A 11 10.50 -23.66 24.00
N LYS A 12 9.35 -23.71 24.66
CA LYS A 12 8.05 -23.93 23.98
C LYS A 12 7.67 -22.83 23.01
N ILE A 13 8.06 -21.56 23.31
CA ILE A 13 7.83 -20.41 22.44
C ILE A 13 9.18 -19.76 22.16
N THR A 14 9.64 -19.89 20.92
CA THR A 14 10.89 -19.27 20.45
C THR A 14 10.56 -18.05 19.59
N VAL A 15 11.01 -16.86 20.03
CA VAL A 15 10.84 -15.62 19.28
C VAL A 15 12.07 -15.38 18.41
N TYR A 16 11.85 -15.37 17.11
CA TYR A 16 12.90 -15.12 16.13
C TYR A 16 13.05 -13.62 15.86
N THR A 17 14.26 -13.15 15.74
CA THR A 17 14.58 -11.74 15.39
C THR A 17 13.91 -11.33 14.08
N TYR A 18 13.83 -12.25 13.11
CA TYR A 18 13.10 -12.06 11.85
C TYR A 18 11.63 -11.64 12.08
N SER A 19 10.92 -12.38 12.95
CA SER A 19 9.50 -12.09 13.23
C SER A 19 9.31 -10.72 13.90
N VAL A 20 10.22 -10.35 14.80
CA VAL A 20 10.20 -9.04 15.45
C VAL A 20 10.40 -7.91 14.44
N CYS A 21 11.35 -8.06 13.51
CA CYS A 21 11.55 -7.07 12.44
C CYS A 21 10.30 -6.92 11.55
N ILE A 22 9.61 -8.03 11.22
CA ILE A 22 8.35 -7.95 10.48
C ILE A 22 7.29 -7.17 11.25
N VAL A 23 7.11 -7.46 12.55
CA VAL A 23 6.13 -6.74 13.38
C VAL A 23 6.46 -5.25 13.45
N ILE A 24 7.74 -4.89 13.65
CA ILE A 24 8.19 -3.49 13.64
C ILE A 24 7.87 -2.84 12.27
N GLY A 25 8.15 -3.53 11.17
CA GLY A 25 7.86 -3.05 9.81
C GLY A 25 6.37 -2.81 9.58
N LEU A 26 5.52 -3.73 10.03
CA LEU A 26 4.05 -3.58 9.93
C LEU A 26 3.54 -2.41 10.78
N LEU A 27 4.04 -2.27 12.02
CA LEU A 27 3.68 -1.14 12.89
C LEU A 27 4.15 0.19 12.29
N ALA A 28 5.40 0.26 11.81
CA ALA A 28 5.92 1.45 11.14
C ALA A 28 5.07 1.80 9.90
N GLY A 29 4.74 0.80 9.08
CA GLY A 29 3.85 0.97 7.93
C GLY A 29 2.47 1.50 8.31
N ALA A 30 1.85 0.93 9.36
CA ALA A 30 0.55 1.39 9.85
C ALA A 30 0.58 2.83 10.38
N LEU A 31 1.65 3.20 11.09
CA LEU A 31 1.84 4.57 11.58
C LEU A 31 2.02 5.56 10.42
N VAL A 32 2.85 5.21 9.43
CA VAL A 32 3.04 6.03 8.21
C VAL A 32 1.74 6.16 7.44
N PHE A 33 1.00 5.06 7.27
CA PHE A 33 -0.31 5.07 6.61
C PHE A 33 -1.28 6.03 7.28
N ARG A 34 -1.48 5.88 8.61
CA ARG A 34 -2.35 6.75 9.39
C ARG A 34 -1.93 8.22 9.30
N TRP A 35 -0.63 8.48 9.41
CA TRP A 35 -0.07 9.83 9.34
C TRP A 35 -0.31 10.46 7.97
N LEU A 36 -0.04 9.74 6.87
CA LEU A 36 -0.25 10.23 5.50
C LEU A 36 -1.73 10.44 5.19
N CYS A 37 -2.62 9.52 5.58
CA CYS A 37 -4.06 9.69 5.41
C CYS A 37 -4.56 10.98 6.06
N LYS A 38 -4.12 11.27 7.32
CA LYS A 38 -4.46 12.52 8.00
C LYS A 38 -3.87 13.75 7.31
N ARG A 39 -2.60 13.69 6.90
CA ARG A 39 -1.92 14.83 6.27
C ARG A 39 -2.47 15.17 4.89
N LEU A 40 -2.85 14.17 4.13
CA LEU A 40 -3.41 14.31 2.78
C LEU A 40 -4.94 14.41 2.77
N LYS A 41 -5.56 14.51 3.96
CA LYS A 41 -7.00 14.72 4.14
C LYS A 41 -7.86 13.65 3.45
N MET A 42 -7.42 12.39 3.50
CA MET A 42 -8.26 11.26 3.10
C MET A 42 -9.50 11.21 3.97
N SER A 43 -10.66 10.87 3.40
CA SER A 43 -11.91 10.77 4.16
C SER A 43 -11.85 9.63 5.19
N ASP A 44 -12.52 9.80 6.32
CA ASP A 44 -12.59 8.78 7.37
C ASP A 44 -13.20 7.48 6.85
N THR A 45 -14.25 7.58 6.02
CA THR A 45 -14.87 6.41 5.36
C THR A 45 -13.88 5.62 4.52
N SER A 46 -13.04 6.31 3.73
CA SER A 46 -12.01 5.64 2.92
C SER A 46 -10.90 5.06 3.79
N TYR A 47 -10.49 5.79 4.82
CA TYR A 47 -9.48 5.32 5.76
C TYR A 47 -9.92 4.02 6.46
N ASP A 48 -11.15 3.97 6.97
CA ASP A 48 -11.69 2.78 7.63
C ASP A 48 -11.83 1.63 6.65
N PHE A 49 -12.44 1.87 5.48
CA PHE A 49 -12.59 0.85 4.44
C PHE A 49 -11.25 0.24 4.03
N TYR A 50 -10.25 1.06 3.72
CA TYR A 50 -8.95 0.57 3.27
C TYR A 50 -8.13 -0.07 4.40
N SER A 51 -8.30 0.37 5.65
CA SER A 51 -7.69 -0.26 6.82
C SER A 51 -8.21 -1.67 7.04
N PHE A 52 -9.53 -1.85 7.00
CA PHE A 52 -10.14 -3.19 7.07
C PHE A 52 -9.75 -4.05 5.86
N LEU A 53 -9.82 -3.48 4.66
CA LEU A 53 -9.47 -4.20 3.43
C LEU A 53 -8.01 -4.68 3.45
N ALA A 54 -7.08 -3.88 4.00
CA ALA A 54 -5.67 -4.27 4.13
C ALA A 54 -5.50 -5.52 5.01
N ILE A 55 -6.23 -5.62 6.13
CA ILE A 55 -6.19 -6.79 7.02
C ILE A 55 -6.69 -8.03 6.27
N PHE A 56 -7.86 -7.94 5.62
CA PHE A 56 -8.40 -9.05 4.83
C PHE A 56 -7.50 -9.42 3.66
N THR A 57 -6.85 -8.44 3.02
CA THR A 57 -5.90 -8.67 1.93
C THR A 57 -4.72 -9.51 2.38
N VAL A 58 -4.20 -9.28 3.60
CA VAL A 58 -3.12 -10.11 4.16
C VAL A 58 -3.60 -11.55 4.34
N VAL A 59 -4.78 -11.75 4.91
CA VAL A 59 -5.35 -13.11 5.12
C VAL A 59 -5.57 -13.82 3.78
N VAL A 60 -6.22 -13.16 2.84
CA VAL A 60 -6.46 -13.71 1.49
C VAL A 60 -5.13 -13.97 0.76
N GLY A 61 -4.16 -13.08 0.92
CA GLY A 61 -2.81 -13.26 0.37
C GLY A 61 -2.13 -14.51 0.90
N PHE A 62 -2.22 -14.81 2.19
CA PHE A 62 -1.68 -16.05 2.74
C PHE A 62 -2.37 -17.31 2.17
N VAL A 63 -3.70 -17.28 2.07
CA VAL A 63 -4.46 -18.38 1.46
C VAL A 63 -4.06 -18.54 -0.01
N ALA A 64 -3.98 -17.46 -0.77
CA ALA A 64 -3.56 -17.49 -2.17
C ALA A 64 -2.12 -17.99 -2.34
N ALA A 65 -1.20 -17.59 -1.44
CA ALA A 65 0.18 -18.08 -1.45
C ALA A 65 0.26 -19.60 -1.27
N TYR A 66 -0.56 -20.15 -0.38
CA TYR A 66 -0.64 -21.59 -0.14
C TYR A 66 -1.27 -22.33 -1.31
N VAL A 67 -2.39 -21.85 -1.83
CA VAL A 67 -3.07 -22.44 -3.01
C VAL A 67 -2.16 -22.40 -4.24
N PHE A 68 -1.48 -21.29 -4.50
CA PHE A 68 -0.58 -21.14 -5.63
C PHE A 68 0.60 -22.11 -5.56
N GLN A 69 1.17 -22.31 -4.34
CA GLN A 69 2.21 -23.30 -4.11
C GLN A 69 1.71 -24.72 -4.36
N ASP A 70 0.47 -25.03 -3.98
CA ASP A 70 -0.14 -26.34 -4.21
C ASP A 70 -0.33 -26.62 -5.69
N VAL A 71 -0.87 -25.66 -6.44
CA VAL A 71 -1.01 -25.74 -7.91
C VAL A 71 0.35 -26.00 -8.55
N TYR A 72 1.39 -25.29 -8.13
CA TYR A 72 2.74 -25.50 -8.64
C TYR A 72 3.24 -26.94 -8.36
N ASN A 73 3.00 -27.46 -7.14
CA ASN A 73 3.41 -28.81 -6.78
C ASN A 73 2.65 -29.90 -7.59
N VAL A 74 1.36 -29.69 -7.82
CA VAL A 74 0.55 -30.59 -8.66
C VAL A 74 1.07 -30.59 -10.10
N LEU A 75 1.32 -29.41 -10.68
CA LEU A 75 1.87 -29.28 -12.03
C LEU A 75 3.27 -29.88 -12.17
N ALA A 76 4.07 -29.84 -11.09
CA ALA A 76 5.39 -30.46 -11.02
C ALA A 76 5.35 -31.97 -10.72
N GLY A 77 4.17 -32.62 -10.69
CA GLY A 77 4.01 -34.05 -10.41
C GLY A 77 4.28 -34.46 -8.95
N ARG A 78 4.38 -33.51 -8.01
CA ARG A 78 4.68 -33.76 -6.57
C ARG A 78 3.43 -34.10 -5.75
N GLY A 79 2.25 -33.97 -6.36
CA GLY A 79 0.96 -34.17 -5.70
C GLY A 79 0.52 -32.96 -4.86
N SER A 80 -0.76 -32.95 -4.50
CA SER A 80 -1.35 -31.85 -3.71
C SER A 80 -0.99 -31.95 -2.22
N ASN A 81 -0.52 -30.86 -1.67
CA ASN A 81 -0.29 -30.72 -0.22
C ASN A 81 -1.59 -30.38 0.51
N ILE A 82 -2.51 -29.65 -0.13
CA ILE A 82 -3.85 -29.35 0.42
C ILE A 82 -4.56 -30.65 0.75
N VAL A 83 -4.54 -31.62 -0.19
CA VAL A 83 -5.16 -32.93 0.03
C VAL A 83 -4.53 -33.66 1.19
N LYS A 84 -3.19 -33.67 1.28
CA LYS A 84 -2.46 -34.32 2.40
C LYS A 84 -2.77 -33.65 3.74
N ASP A 85 -2.82 -32.33 3.79
CA ASP A 85 -3.07 -31.58 5.01
C ASP A 85 -4.53 -31.73 5.46
N MET A 86 -5.49 -31.79 4.51
CA MET A 86 -6.88 -32.09 4.80
C MET A 86 -7.06 -33.53 5.30
N GLN A 87 -6.39 -34.51 4.70
CA GLN A 87 -6.41 -35.88 5.18
C GLN A 87 -5.83 -36.00 6.60
N ALA A 88 -4.74 -35.26 6.90
CA ALA A 88 -4.15 -35.21 8.23
C ALA A 88 -5.12 -34.59 9.26
N LEU A 89 -5.84 -33.54 8.87
CA LEU A 89 -6.84 -32.90 9.71
C LEU A 89 -7.99 -33.88 10.04
N PHE A 90 -8.54 -34.56 9.03
CA PHE A 90 -9.62 -35.56 9.24
C PHE A 90 -9.16 -36.79 10.02
N ALA A 91 -7.85 -37.13 9.95
CA ALA A 91 -7.25 -38.19 10.77
C ALA A 91 -6.93 -37.77 12.21
N GLY A 92 -7.36 -36.57 12.64
CA GLY A 92 -7.13 -36.08 14.01
C GLY A 92 -5.70 -35.67 14.30
N LYS A 93 -4.81 -35.58 13.28
CA LYS A 93 -3.39 -35.19 13.44
C LYS A 93 -3.17 -33.67 13.47
N GLY A 94 -4.26 -32.87 13.41
CA GLY A 94 -4.23 -31.42 13.36
C GLY A 94 -3.88 -30.90 11.96
N PHE A 95 -4.16 -29.62 11.72
CA PHE A 95 -3.83 -28.94 10.47
C PHE A 95 -2.33 -28.59 10.45
N ARG A 96 -1.63 -29.00 9.39
CA ARG A 96 -0.22 -28.66 9.15
C ARG A 96 -0.08 -28.13 7.75
N MET A 97 0.55 -26.97 7.60
CA MET A 97 0.90 -26.43 6.28
C MET A 97 2.20 -27.07 5.80
N SER A 98 2.11 -28.24 5.17
CA SER A 98 3.28 -29.05 4.79
C SER A 98 3.94 -28.59 3.48
N GLY A 99 3.26 -27.77 2.69
CA GLY A 99 3.68 -27.41 1.33
C GLY A 99 4.50 -26.13 1.18
N GLY A 100 4.72 -25.37 2.25
CA GLY A 100 5.28 -24.02 2.14
C GLY A 100 4.31 -23.01 1.52
N ILE A 101 4.80 -21.81 1.29
CA ILE A 101 4.04 -20.72 0.69
C ILE A 101 4.86 -20.02 -0.39
N THR A 102 4.21 -19.66 -1.49
CA THR A 102 4.86 -18.91 -2.58
C THR A 102 4.54 -17.43 -2.45
N PHE A 103 5.57 -16.60 -2.26
CA PHE A 103 5.41 -15.15 -2.15
C PHE A 103 4.60 -14.55 -3.32
N MET A 104 4.86 -15.01 -4.56
CA MET A 104 4.16 -14.50 -5.75
C MET A 104 2.67 -14.80 -5.73
N GLY A 105 2.28 -15.99 -5.30
CA GLY A 105 0.86 -16.33 -5.16
C GLY A 105 0.15 -15.42 -4.18
N GLY A 106 0.81 -15.11 -3.05
CA GLY A 106 0.28 -14.19 -2.05
C GLY A 106 0.16 -12.76 -2.55
N LEU A 107 1.19 -12.26 -3.22
CA LEU A 107 1.20 -10.92 -3.79
C LEU A 107 0.12 -10.74 -4.86
N LEU A 108 0.03 -11.66 -5.82
CA LEU A 108 -0.96 -11.59 -6.89
C LEU A 108 -2.38 -11.79 -6.36
N GLY A 109 -2.60 -12.79 -5.52
CA GLY A 109 -3.92 -13.05 -4.94
C GLY A 109 -4.40 -11.91 -4.06
N GLY A 110 -3.53 -11.38 -3.20
CA GLY A 110 -3.83 -10.22 -2.38
C GLY A 110 -4.12 -8.96 -3.22
N ALA A 111 -3.29 -8.67 -4.23
CA ALA A 111 -3.48 -7.52 -5.10
C ALA A 111 -4.81 -7.61 -5.89
N VAL A 112 -5.11 -8.76 -6.48
CA VAL A 112 -6.36 -9.00 -7.22
C VAL A 112 -7.55 -8.84 -6.29
N PHE A 113 -7.52 -9.44 -5.10
CA PHE A 113 -8.58 -9.28 -4.09
C PHE A 113 -8.79 -7.80 -3.71
N PHE A 114 -7.69 -7.09 -3.40
CA PHE A 114 -7.74 -5.67 -3.04
C PHE A 114 -8.38 -4.81 -4.14
N ILE A 115 -7.96 -5.02 -5.39
CA ILE A 115 -8.48 -4.28 -6.55
C ILE A 115 -9.96 -4.60 -6.76
N ILE A 116 -10.35 -5.88 -6.73
CA ILE A 116 -11.75 -6.29 -6.92
C ILE A 116 -12.64 -5.66 -5.84
N CYS A 117 -12.27 -5.77 -4.56
CA CYS A 117 -13.04 -5.18 -3.47
C CYS A 117 -13.18 -3.66 -3.61
N THR A 118 -12.10 -2.98 -4.03
CA THR A 118 -12.15 -1.53 -4.27
C THR A 118 -13.08 -1.17 -5.43
N LEU A 119 -13.02 -1.90 -6.54
CA LEU A 119 -13.88 -1.66 -7.70
C LEU A 119 -15.35 -1.99 -7.43
N CYS A 120 -15.62 -3.03 -6.63
CA CYS A 120 -16.97 -3.42 -6.22
C CYS A 120 -17.55 -2.54 -5.12
N CYS A 121 -16.75 -1.66 -4.50
CA CYS A 121 -17.24 -0.75 -3.48
C CYS A 121 -18.29 0.19 -4.07
N LYS A 122 -19.47 0.26 -3.43
CA LYS A 122 -20.59 1.11 -3.88
C LYS A 122 -20.34 2.59 -3.62
N ASP A 123 -19.51 2.91 -2.65
CA ASP A 123 -19.21 4.30 -2.29
C ASP A 123 -18.29 4.93 -3.35
N LYS A 124 -18.83 5.94 -4.05
CA LYS A 124 -18.12 6.69 -5.08
C LYS A 124 -16.91 7.44 -4.50
N LYS A 125 -16.99 7.90 -3.25
CA LYS A 125 -15.93 8.64 -2.59
C LYS A 125 -14.71 7.74 -2.36
N VAL A 126 -14.92 6.54 -1.83
CA VAL A 126 -13.86 5.54 -1.65
C VAL A 126 -13.16 5.27 -2.97
N ARG A 127 -13.91 4.99 -4.05
CA ARG A 127 -13.30 4.74 -5.37
C ARG A 127 -12.55 5.94 -5.94
N SER A 128 -13.01 7.16 -5.70
CA SER A 128 -12.34 8.37 -6.19
C SER A 128 -11.03 8.65 -5.45
N GLU A 129 -10.89 8.20 -4.21
CA GLU A 129 -9.67 8.34 -3.41
C GLU A 129 -8.66 7.19 -3.62
N PHE A 130 -8.97 6.19 -4.46
CA PHE A 130 -8.07 5.09 -4.78
C PHE A 130 -6.70 5.54 -5.34
N PRO A 131 -6.60 6.53 -6.25
CA PRO A 131 -5.29 7.02 -6.70
C PRO A 131 -4.45 7.62 -5.58
N LEU A 132 -5.09 8.32 -4.63
CA LEU A 132 -4.43 8.84 -3.44
C LEU A 132 -3.92 7.70 -2.55
N LEU A 133 -4.76 6.68 -2.33
CA LEU A 133 -4.36 5.49 -1.60
C LEU A 133 -3.16 4.79 -2.24
N ALA A 134 -3.16 4.63 -3.57
CA ALA A 134 -2.04 4.01 -4.29
C ALA A 134 -0.73 4.76 -4.07
N ASP A 135 -0.77 6.09 -4.05
CA ASP A 135 0.41 6.91 -3.74
C ASP A 135 0.86 6.78 -2.28
N ILE A 136 -0.08 6.68 -1.34
CA ILE A 136 0.23 6.43 0.08
C ILE A 136 0.81 5.04 0.28
N ALA A 137 0.35 4.04 -0.48
CA ALA A 137 0.83 2.67 -0.37
C ALA A 137 2.32 2.54 -0.71
N ALA A 138 2.85 3.35 -1.62
CA ALA A 138 4.26 3.28 -2.02
C ALA A 138 5.23 3.46 -0.83
N PRO A 139 5.21 4.57 -0.06
CA PRO A 139 6.09 4.72 1.11
C PRO A 139 5.75 3.72 2.23
N VAL A 140 4.48 3.35 2.42
CA VAL A 140 4.07 2.35 3.42
C VAL A 140 4.70 0.99 3.14
N ILE A 141 4.64 0.53 1.89
CA ILE A 141 5.26 -0.74 1.49
C ILE A 141 6.78 -0.67 1.64
N LEU A 142 7.40 0.45 1.23
CA LEU A 142 8.86 0.61 1.30
C LEU A 142 9.38 0.50 2.73
N VAL A 143 8.76 1.18 3.70
CA VAL A 143 9.21 1.11 5.09
C VAL A 143 9.03 -0.30 5.67
N ALA A 144 7.89 -0.94 5.43
CA ALA A 144 7.63 -2.30 5.90
C ALA A 144 8.61 -3.31 5.26
N HIS A 145 8.88 -3.16 3.97
CA HIS A 145 9.83 -3.99 3.23
C HIS A 145 11.26 -3.82 3.74
N GLY A 146 11.71 -2.59 4.00
CA GLY A 146 13.03 -2.32 4.56
C GLY A 146 13.27 -3.05 5.87
N PHE A 147 12.32 -2.99 6.81
CA PHE A 147 12.40 -3.77 8.06
C PHE A 147 12.37 -5.27 7.82
N GLY A 148 11.58 -5.76 6.87
CA GLY A 148 11.58 -7.17 6.47
C GLY A 148 12.95 -7.64 5.97
N ARG A 149 13.69 -6.81 5.23
CA ARG A 149 15.06 -7.11 4.76
C ARG A 149 16.08 -7.09 5.88
N ILE A 150 15.95 -6.20 6.86
CA ILE A 150 16.73 -6.27 8.10
C ILE A 150 16.46 -7.61 8.82
N GLY A 151 15.20 -8.03 8.87
CA GLY A 151 14.83 -9.34 9.40
C GLY A 151 15.51 -10.51 8.67
N CYS A 152 15.55 -10.48 7.32
CA CYS A 152 16.26 -11.46 6.51
C CYS A 152 17.77 -11.51 6.84
N PHE A 153 18.37 -10.36 7.11
CA PHE A 153 19.77 -10.27 7.51
C PHE A 153 20.03 -11.01 8.83
N PHE A 154 19.24 -10.75 9.86
CA PHE A 154 19.34 -11.45 11.14
C PHE A 154 18.98 -12.93 11.03
N GLY A 155 18.04 -13.28 10.16
CA GLY A 155 17.65 -14.66 9.86
C GLY A 155 18.74 -15.45 9.13
N GLY A 156 19.73 -14.75 8.55
CA GLY A 156 20.83 -15.37 7.81
C GLY A 156 20.37 -16.03 6.50
N CYS A 157 19.37 -15.46 5.83
CA CYS A 157 18.85 -15.92 4.54
C CYS A 157 18.99 -14.83 3.46
N CYS A 158 18.86 -15.21 2.18
CA CYS A 158 18.85 -14.27 1.06
C CYS A 158 20.15 -13.48 0.85
N TYR A 159 21.26 -14.01 1.24
CA TYR A 159 22.59 -13.43 1.00
C TYR A 159 23.01 -13.56 -0.47
N GLY A 160 24.07 -12.84 -0.86
CA GLY A 160 24.63 -12.87 -2.20
C GLY A 160 25.78 -13.87 -2.38
N LYS A 161 26.47 -13.75 -3.51
CA LYS A 161 27.64 -14.54 -3.90
C LYS A 161 28.78 -14.36 -2.91
N VAL A 162 29.65 -15.36 -2.83
CA VAL A 162 30.93 -15.27 -2.11
C VAL A 162 31.74 -14.13 -2.69
N THR A 163 32.36 -13.32 -1.85
CA THR A 163 33.14 -12.17 -2.28
C THR A 163 34.34 -11.93 -1.35
N ASN A 164 35.43 -11.48 -1.93
CA ASN A 164 36.60 -10.99 -1.18
C ASN A 164 36.60 -9.46 -1.03
N SER A 165 35.48 -8.80 -1.41
CA SER A 165 35.33 -7.37 -1.27
C SER A 165 35.23 -6.95 0.20
N VAL A 166 35.67 -5.73 0.50
CA VAL A 166 35.53 -5.08 1.83
C VAL A 166 34.06 -4.94 2.25
N PHE A 167 33.12 -5.02 1.30
CA PHE A 167 31.68 -5.01 1.56
C PHE A 167 31.09 -6.38 1.89
N GLY A 168 31.92 -7.44 1.91
CA GLY A 168 31.50 -8.78 2.29
C GLY A 168 31.25 -8.90 3.79
N ILE A 169 30.21 -9.61 4.17
CA ILE A 169 29.91 -9.98 5.57
C ILE A 169 29.98 -11.49 5.68
N ASN A 170 30.57 -11.99 6.77
CA ASN A 170 30.67 -13.43 7.02
C ASN A 170 29.32 -14.01 7.41
N TYR A 171 28.87 -15.02 6.64
CA TYR A 171 27.66 -15.80 6.89
C TYR A 171 28.02 -17.25 7.19
N PRO A 172 27.35 -17.88 8.15
CA PRO A 172 27.45 -19.31 8.37
C PRO A 172 26.60 -20.04 7.32
N VAL A 173 27.25 -20.69 6.38
CA VAL A 173 26.61 -21.49 5.33
C VAL A 173 27.17 -22.90 5.41
N ASN A 174 26.32 -23.90 5.69
CA ASN A 174 26.73 -25.30 5.90
C ASN A 174 27.90 -25.41 6.90
N ASP A 175 27.77 -24.73 8.05
CA ASP A 175 28.75 -24.67 9.14
C ASP A 175 30.12 -24.07 8.78
N VAL A 176 30.25 -23.48 7.59
CA VAL A 176 31.45 -22.76 7.17
C VAL A 176 31.16 -21.26 7.08
N TRP A 177 32.00 -20.46 7.72
CA TRP A 177 31.91 -18.99 7.61
C TRP A 177 32.53 -18.50 6.31
N GLN A 178 31.70 -17.87 5.49
CA GLN A 178 32.10 -17.35 4.18
C GLN A 178 31.72 -15.90 4.01
N PRO A 179 32.63 -15.03 3.52
CA PRO A 179 32.31 -13.65 3.20
C PRO A 179 31.40 -13.61 1.96
N ARG A 180 30.21 -13.01 2.10
CA ARG A 180 29.20 -12.90 1.04
C ARG A 180 28.66 -11.49 0.97
N PHE A 181 28.15 -11.10 -0.19
CA PHE A 181 27.47 -9.82 -0.34
C PHE A 181 26.19 -9.78 0.51
N PRO A 182 26.03 -8.76 1.39
CA PRO A 182 24.83 -8.59 2.22
C PRO A 182 23.69 -7.96 1.40
N THR A 183 23.20 -8.66 0.39
CA THR A 183 22.15 -8.15 -0.52
C THR A 183 20.90 -7.72 0.22
N GLN A 184 20.62 -8.30 1.40
CA GLN A 184 19.51 -7.89 2.27
C GLN A 184 19.68 -6.45 2.75
N LEU A 185 20.90 -6.05 3.15
CA LEU A 185 21.19 -4.69 3.62
C LEU A 185 21.17 -3.69 2.49
N TYR A 186 21.62 -4.08 1.29
CA TYR A 186 21.53 -3.22 0.10
C TYR A 186 20.08 -2.95 -0.25
N GLU A 187 19.23 -3.98 -0.20
CA GLU A 187 17.80 -3.84 -0.46
C GLU A 187 17.09 -3.04 0.65
N ALA A 188 17.47 -3.22 1.92
CA ALA A 188 16.96 -2.42 3.02
C ALA A 188 17.34 -0.93 2.87
N ALA A 189 18.61 -0.64 2.54
CA ALA A 189 19.09 0.72 2.29
C ALA A 189 18.32 1.38 1.13
N PHE A 190 18.17 0.67 0.01
CA PHE A 190 17.34 1.13 -1.11
C PHE A 190 15.92 1.46 -0.65
N CYS A 191 15.27 0.56 0.10
CA CYS A 191 13.91 0.77 0.58
C CYS A 191 13.78 2.02 1.45
N PHE A 192 14.70 2.26 2.38
CA PHE A 192 14.65 3.44 3.25
C PHE A 192 14.98 4.75 2.51
N ILE A 193 15.93 4.72 1.57
CA ILE A 193 16.23 5.89 0.71
C ILE A 193 15.01 6.20 -0.17
N ALA A 194 14.46 5.19 -0.84
CA ALA A 194 13.26 5.35 -1.66
C ALA A 194 12.05 5.80 -0.84
N PHE A 195 11.87 5.30 0.40
CA PHE A 195 10.86 5.76 1.34
C PHE A 195 10.98 7.27 1.61
N GLY A 196 12.17 7.76 1.94
CA GLY A 196 12.41 9.18 2.15
C GLY A 196 12.09 10.02 0.90
N LEU A 197 12.52 9.56 -0.28
CA LEU A 197 12.22 10.23 -1.55
C LEU A 197 10.72 10.24 -1.85
N MET A 198 10.01 9.12 -1.64
CA MET A 198 8.56 9.06 -1.84
C MET A 198 7.81 9.98 -0.87
N LEU A 199 8.26 10.12 0.37
CA LEU A 199 7.70 11.10 1.31
C LEU A 199 7.88 12.54 0.82
N LEU A 200 9.03 12.88 0.24
CA LEU A 200 9.25 14.22 -0.31
C LEU A 200 8.37 14.46 -1.54
N LEU A 201 8.23 13.46 -2.41
CA LEU A 201 7.46 13.58 -3.64
C LEU A 201 5.95 13.65 -3.39
N ILE A 202 5.42 12.92 -2.41
CA ILE A 202 3.97 12.86 -2.15
C ILE A 202 3.39 14.23 -1.75
N PHE A 203 4.22 15.08 -1.12
CA PHE A 203 3.82 16.44 -0.73
C PHE A 203 4.08 17.49 -1.81
N LYS A 204 4.91 17.17 -2.83
CA LYS A 204 5.23 18.07 -3.93
C LYS A 204 4.37 17.84 -5.18
N THR A 205 3.73 16.66 -5.27
CA THR A 205 3.01 16.24 -6.47
C THR A 205 1.51 16.37 -6.28
N ASP A 206 0.87 17.19 -7.12
CA ASP A 206 -0.60 17.34 -7.12
C ASP A 206 -1.30 16.20 -7.88
N LYS A 207 -0.63 15.62 -8.86
CA LYS A 207 -1.18 14.51 -9.66
C LYS A 207 -1.10 13.21 -8.89
N ARG A 208 -2.25 12.67 -8.48
CA ARG A 208 -2.35 11.45 -7.70
C ARG A 208 -2.27 10.18 -8.55
N GLY A 209 -1.73 9.10 -7.98
CA GLY A 209 -1.63 7.77 -8.59
C GLY A 209 -0.36 7.54 -9.44
N PHE A 210 0.64 8.44 -9.41
CA PHE A 210 1.91 8.24 -10.11
C PHE A 210 3.01 7.67 -9.23
N LEU A 211 2.97 7.92 -7.91
CA LEU A 211 4.04 7.48 -7.02
C LEU A 211 4.13 5.96 -6.93
N ILE A 212 3.00 5.27 -6.99
CA ILE A 212 3.00 3.79 -7.00
C ILE A 212 3.72 3.24 -8.24
N ALA A 213 3.57 3.89 -9.40
CA ALA A 213 4.27 3.48 -10.62
C ALA A 213 5.78 3.80 -10.54
N ILE A 214 6.14 4.96 -9.98
CA ILE A 214 7.55 5.32 -9.75
C ILE A 214 8.20 4.32 -8.79
N TYR A 215 7.49 3.96 -7.70
CA TYR A 215 7.94 2.92 -6.77
C TYR A 215 8.14 1.58 -7.50
N ALA A 216 7.14 1.12 -8.24
CA ALA A 216 7.19 -0.16 -8.94
C ALA A 216 8.35 -0.20 -9.94
N ALA A 217 8.54 0.86 -10.72
CA ALA A 217 9.63 0.95 -11.70
C ALA A 217 11.01 1.00 -11.01
N SER A 218 11.21 1.88 -10.03
CA SER A 218 12.49 2.03 -9.34
C SER A 218 12.90 0.78 -8.58
N TYR A 219 11.94 0.16 -7.87
CA TYR A 219 12.21 -1.11 -7.18
C TYR A 219 12.54 -2.23 -8.17
N SER A 220 11.83 -2.32 -9.28
CA SER A 220 12.08 -3.35 -10.29
C SER A 220 13.46 -3.23 -10.92
N VAL A 221 13.89 -2.00 -11.24
CA VAL A 221 15.26 -1.76 -11.73
C VAL A 221 16.29 -2.18 -10.68
N PHE A 222 16.13 -1.75 -9.45
CA PHE A 222 17.02 -2.14 -8.37
C PHE A 222 17.04 -3.66 -8.16
N ARG A 223 15.87 -4.30 -8.17
CA ARG A 223 15.73 -5.74 -7.96
C ARG A 223 16.35 -6.55 -9.10
N PHE A 224 16.23 -6.07 -10.33
CA PHE A 224 16.91 -6.65 -11.49
C PHE A 224 18.43 -6.61 -11.33
N LEU A 225 18.97 -5.47 -10.90
CA LEU A 225 20.41 -5.28 -10.73
C LEU A 225 20.97 -6.09 -9.56
N VAL A 226 20.30 -6.10 -8.42
CA VAL A 226 20.77 -6.83 -7.23
C VAL A 226 20.80 -8.35 -7.44
N GLU A 227 20.00 -8.86 -8.37
CA GLU A 227 19.97 -10.29 -8.68
C GLU A 227 21.31 -10.81 -9.22
N PHE A 228 22.12 -9.98 -9.90
CA PHE A 228 23.46 -10.36 -10.35
C PHE A 228 24.44 -10.64 -9.21
N LEU A 229 24.17 -10.07 -8.02
CA LEU A 229 24.97 -10.30 -6.80
C LEU A 229 24.46 -11.50 -6.00
N ARG A 230 23.35 -12.13 -6.38
CA ARG A 230 22.73 -13.24 -5.64
C ARG A 230 23.26 -14.58 -6.12
N ASP A 231 23.23 -15.56 -5.21
CA ASP A 231 23.75 -16.92 -5.43
C ASP A 231 22.68 -17.99 -5.12
N ASP A 232 21.50 -17.58 -4.65
CA ASP A 232 20.46 -18.52 -4.29
C ASP A 232 19.71 -19.01 -5.54
N TYR A 233 19.87 -20.31 -5.84
CA TYR A 233 19.09 -20.98 -6.87
C TYR A 233 17.62 -21.10 -6.44
N ARG A 234 16.72 -20.43 -7.16
CA ARG A 234 15.28 -20.40 -6.85
C ARG A 234 14.43 -21.19 -7.83
N GLY A 235 15.05 -22.08 -8.58
CA GLY A 235 14.38 -22.73 -9.69
C GLY A 235 14.14 -21.74 -10.84
N GLY A 236 14.10 -22.22 -12.03
CA GLY A 236 13.86 -21.46 -13.25
C GLY A 236 14.13 -22.38 -14.43
N ALA A 237 13.58 -22.06 -15.60
CA ALA A 237 14.05 -22.69 -16.82
C ALA A 237 15.51 -22.29 -17.05
N ASP A 238 16.31 -23.17 -17.62
CA ASP A 238 17.73 -22.94 -17.95
C ASP A 238 17.94 -21.91 -19.08
N ILE A 239 17.23 -20.78 -18.99
CA ILE A 239 17.29 -19.67 -19.97
C ILE A 239 18.25 -18.55 -19.51
N GLY A 240 19.03 -18.78 -18.46
CA GLY A 240 20.03 -17.80 -17.97
C GLY A 240 19.43 -16.56 -17.28
N ILE A 241 18.10 -16.46 -17.16
CA ILE A 241 17.39 -15.36 -16.51
C ILE A 241 16.68 -15.88 -15.27
N SER A 242 16.90 -15.23 -14.12
CA SER A 242 16.26 -15.65 -12.88
C SER A 242 14.76 -15.30 -12.86
N PRO A 243 13.93 -16.06 -12.12
CA PRO A 243 12.51 -15.71 -11.94
C PRO A 243 12.30 -14.29 -11.41
N SER A 244 13.20 -13.78 -10.57
CA SER A 244 13.14 -12.40 -10.05
C SER A 244 13.40 -11.35 -11.14
N GLN A 245 14.28 -11.64 -12.09
CA GLN A 245 14.53 -10.74 -13.23
C GLN A 245 13.34 -10.69 -14.17
N VAL A 246 12.72 -11.84 -14.46
CA VAL A 246 11.47 -11.89 -15.25
C VAL A 246 10.38 -11.06 -14.58
N GLN A 247 10.18 -11.24 -13.27
CA GLN A 247 9.22 -10.47 -12.50
C GLN A 247 9.50 -8.96 -12.55
N SER A 248 10.77 -8.56 -12.46
CA SER A 248 11.18 -7.16 -12.55
C SER A 248 10.84 -6.56 -13.90
N ILE A 249 11.10 -7.28 -15.00
CA ILE A 249 10.75 -6.84 -16.36
C ILE A 249 9.23 -6.69 -16.49
N VAL A 250 8.46 -7.69 -16.07
CA VAL A 250 6.98 -7.64 -16.13
C VAL A 250 6.46 -6.44 -15.32
N LEU A 251 6.99 -6.20 -14.12
CA LEU A 251 6.53 -5.10 -13.28
C LEU A 251 6.88 -3.73 -13.88
N ILE A 252 8.03 -3.58 -14.55
CA ILE A 252 8.39 -2.35 -15.30
C ILE A 252 7.38 -2.13 -16.43
N LEU A 253 7.07 -3.16 -17.21
CA LEU A 253 6.10 -3.06 -18.31
C LEU A 253 4.69 -2.71 -17.80
N VAL A 254 4.25 -3.31 -16.71
CA VAL A 254 2.96 -2.99 -16.07
C VAL A 254 2.95 -1.55 -15.56
N ALA A 255 4.02 -1.08 -14.91
CA ALA A 255 4.12 0.30 -14.45
C ALA A 255 4.11 1.28 -15.62
N ALA A 256 4.83 1.00 -16.71
CA ALA A 256 4.83 1.82 -17.92
C ALA A 256 3.44 1.85 -18.57
N ALA A 257 2.79 0.70 -18.73
CA ALA A 257 1.43 0.61 -19.28
C ALA A 257 0.43 1.39 -18.42
N TYR A 258 0.53 1.28 -17.09
CA TYR A 258 -0.32 2.04 -16.16
C TYR A 258 -0.13 3.55 -16.33
N VAL A 259 1.11 4.03 -16.41
CA VAL A 259 1.41 5.46 -16.63
C VAL A 259 0.88 5.92 -17.98
N CYS A 260 1.10 5.16 -19.05
CA CYS A 260 0.57 5.46 -20.38
C CYS A 260 -0.96 5.55 -20.37
N LEU A 261 -1.65 4.54 -19.83
CA LEU A 261 -3.11 4.54 -19.73
C LEU A 261 -3.62 5.72 -18.90
N LYS A 262 -2.92 6.07 -17.82
CA LYS A 262 -3.28 7.19 -16.97
C LYS A 262 -3.15 8.53 -17.72
N ILE A 263 -2.04 8.76 -18.41
CA ILE A 263 -1.80 10.00 -19.16
C ILE A 263 -2.75 10.11 -20.37
N PHE A 264 -2.89 9.03 -21.15
CA PHE A 264 -3.64 9.10 -22.41
C PHE A 264 -5.15 8.99 -22.25
N TRP A 265 -5.63 8.32 -21.20
CA TRP A 265 -7.05 8.01 -21.05
C TRP A 265 -7.73 8.74 -19.90
N TRP A 266 -7.08 8.84 -18.75
CA TRP A 266 -7.71 9.37 -17.54
C TRP A 266 -7.59 10.89 -17.46
N ASP A 267 -6.42 11.46 -17.75
CA ASP A 267 -6.20 12.90 -17.66
C ASP A 267 -6.90 13.66 -18.80
N LYS A 268 -7.10 13.03 -19.97
CA LYS A 268 -7.88 13.64 -21.07
C LYS A 268 -9.39 13.73 -20.80
N ARG A 269 -9.93 12.87 -19.92
CA ARG A 269 -11.35 12.93 -19.51
C ARG A 269 -11.61 13.96 -18.42
N ALA A 270 -10.58 14.47 -17.76
CA ALA A 270 -10.66 15.48 -16.71
C ALA A 270 -10.53 16.91 -17.23
N LEU A 271 -10.31 17.13 -18.51
CA LEU A 271 -10.39 18.46 -19.10
C LEU A 271 -11.87 18.85 -19.20
N PRO A 272 -12.31 19.92 -18.50
CA PRO A 272 -13.69 20.39 -18.66
C PRO A 272 -13.90 20.84 -20.09
N ALA A 273 -15.04 20.49 -20.65
CA ALA A 273 -15.60 21.10 -21.86
C ALA A 273 -15.98 22.55 -21.54
N ALA A 274 -14.99 23.43 -21.44
CA ALA A 274 -15.16 24.84 -21.18
C ALA A 274 -14.20 25.63 -22.06
N SER A 275 -14.43 25.59 -23.37
CA SER A 275 -14.03 26.64 -24.30
C SER A 275 -14.59 26.41 -25.72
N VAL A 276 -15.88 26.06 -25.83
CA VAL A 276 -16.58 26.22 -27.11
C VAL A 276 -17.83 27.01 -26.81
N GLY A 277 -17.73 28.34 -26.92
CA GLY A 277 -18.88 29.18 -26.75
C GLY A 277 -18.53 30.64 -26.46
N SER A 278 -17.64 31.24 -27.24
CA SER A 278 -17.56 32.71 -27.32
C SER A 278 -16.77 33.13 -28.55
N GLU A 279 -17.34 32.90 -29.70
CA GLU A 279 -17.01 33.66 -30.90
C GLU A 279 -18.24 33.67 -31.79
N ASN A 280 -18.75 34.85 -31.94
CA ASN A 280 -19.63 35.41 -32.96
C ASN A 280 -20.86 36.10 -32.38
N THR A 281 -20.70 37.41 -32.19
CA THR A 281 -21.59 38.41 -32.72
C THR A 281 -20.95 39.80 -32.53
N ALA A 282 -20.10 40.16 -33.47
CA ALA A 282 -19.90 41.54 -33.83
C ALA A 282 -20.52 41.67 -35.22
N ASP A 283 -21.60 42.44 -35.30
CA ASP A 283 -21.91 43.31 -36.42
C ASP A 283 -23.36 43.79 -36.28
N GLY A 284 -23.52 45.13 -36.33
CA GLY A 284 -24.81 45.74 -36.53
C GLY A 284 -25.08 46.97 -35.67
N VAL A 285 -24.35 48.08 -35.94
CA VAL A 285 -24.89 49.46 -35.77
C VAL A 285 -25.74 49.74 -36.96
N PRO A 286 -26.93 50.39 -36.81
CA PRO A 286 -27.01 51.86 -36.93
C PRO A 286 -28.03 52.59 -36.03
N THR A 287 -27.60 53.75 -35.56
CA THR A 287 -28.23 55.05 -35.44
C THR A 287 -29.77 55.12 -35.58
N ASP A 288 -30.48 55.71 -34.66
CA ASP A 288 -31.01 57.10 -34.74
C ASP A 288 -32.11 57.38 -33.70
N GLY A 289 -32.09 58.53 -33.11
CA GLY A 289 -33.23 59.40 -32.91
C GLY A 289 -34.04 59.26 -31.63
N GLY A 290 -33.91 60.25 -30.76
CA GLY A 290 -35.08 60.91 -30.22
C GLY A 290 -35.39 60.78 -28.73
N THR A 291 -34.88 61.69 -27.95
CA THR A 291 -35.60 62.70 -27.16
C THR A 291 -36.57 62.28 -26.05
N THR A 292 -36.25 62.80 -24.89
CA THR A 292 -37.07 63.43 -23.85
C THR A 292 -37.61 62.63 -22.66
N LEU A 293 -37.11 63.08 -21.54
CA LEU A 293 -37.78 63.57 -20.32
C LEU A 293 -38.41 62.60 -19.30
N SER A 294 -37.85 62.72 -18.12
CA SER A 294 -38.49 63.23 -16.89
C SER A 294 -39.11 62.24 -15.91
N GLY A 295 -38.73 62.43 -14.71
CA GLY A 295 -39.52 62.16 -13.52
C GLY A 295 -38.88 61.03 -12.63
N ALA A 296 -38.08 61.31 -11.67
CA ALA A 296 -38.34 61.92 -10.37
C ALA A 296 -39.17 61.04 -9.43
N ASN A 297 -38.56 60.87 -8.34
CA ASN A 297 -39.09 60.70 -6.99
C ASN A 297 -38.95 59.32 -6.39
N GLN A 298 -38.06 59.25 -5.41
CA GLN A 298 -38.32 59.47 -3.96
C GLN A 298 -39.29 58.40 -3.42
N THR A 299 -39.13 57.78 -2.35
CA THR A 299 -38.61 58.04 -1.03
C THR A 299 -38.84 56.81 -0.15
N GLN A 300 -37.89 56.59 0.75
CA GLN A 300 -38.09 56.37 2.19
C GLN A 300 -38.89 55.16 2.66
N ASN A 301 -38.33 54.52 3.53
CA ASN A 301 -38.30 54.51 5.02
C ASN A 301 -38.76 53.15 5.53
N ALA A 302 -37.96 52.56 6.32
CA ALA A 302 -37.75 52.71 7.76
C ALA A 302 -38.55 51.70 8.60
N SER A 303 -37.78 51.14 9.46
CA SER A 303 -38.08 50.89 10.87
C SER A 303 -39.09 49.78 11.21
N SER A 304 -38.91 49.01 12.08
CA SER A 304 -38.53 48.92 13.50
C SER A 304 -38.96 47.58 14.03
N GLU A 305 -38.13 47.00 14.81
CA GLU A 305 -38.24 46.94 16.27
C GLU A 305 -39.19 45.91 16.85
N ASN A 306 -38.58 45.19 17.73
CA ASN A 306 -39.04 44.79 19.08
C ASN A 306 -39.83 43.47 19.20
N ASN A 307 -39.58 42.66 20.08
CA ASN A 307 -39.26 42.58 21.52
C ASN A 307 -39.27 41.09 21.86
N ALA A 308 -38.31 40.55 22.53
CA ALA A 308 -38.18 40.55 23.99
C ALA A 308 -39.09 39.51 24.71
N ASP A 309 -38.38 38.75 25.51
CA ASP A 309 -38.73 38.25 26.85
C ASP A 309 -39.59 37.00 27.02
N ASN A 310 -39.02 35.98 27.61
CA ASN A 310 -39.23 35.58 29.04
C ASN A 310 -38.64 34.19 29.23
N ALA A 311 -37.57 33.98 29.90
CA ALA A 311 -37.41 33.95 31.35
C ALA A 311 -38.22 32.90 32.11
N SER A 312 -37.48 32.18 32.90
CA SER A 312 -37.81 31.65 34.22
C SER A 312 -38.02 30.13 34.31
N SER A 313 -37.06 29.43 34.83
CA SER A 313 -36.78 29.15 36.25
C SER A 313 -37.19 27.77 36.74
N ARG A 314 -36.31 27.23 37.49
CA ARG A 314 -36.35 26.40 38.73
C ARG A 314 -36.11 24.91 38.49
N GLU A 315 -34.93 24.51 38.96
CA GLU A 315 -34.60 24.01 40.33
C GLU A 315 -35.28 22.69 40.65
N ASN A 316 -34.53 21.63 40.86
CA ASN A 316 -34.04 21.17 42.14
C ASN A 316 -33.47 19.75 42.05
N THR A 317 -32.28 19.62 42.56
CA THR A 317 -31.67 18.44 43.18
C THR A 317 -32.40 18.09 44.49
N PRO A 318 -32.06 17.03 45.27
CA PRO A 318 -31.15 15.88 45.14
C PRO A 318 -31.72 14.56 45.70
N GLY A 319 -30.89 13.53 45.80
CA GLY A 319 -31.15 12.42 46.73
C GLY A 319 -30.42 11.12 46.30
N ASP A 320 -29.28 10.89 46.79
CA ASP A 320 -28.77 9.89 47.76
C ASP A 320 -29.25 8.43 47.64
N GLY A 321 -28.28 7.56 47.78
CA GLY A 321 -28.48 6.24 48.35
C GLY A 321 -27.80 5.08 47.58
N ASN A 322 -26.55 4.85 47.74
CA ASN A 322 -25.91 3.90 48.68
C ASN A 322 -26.20 2.40 48.46
N THR A 323 -25.10 1.66 48.44
CA THR A 323 -24.75 0.31 48.93
C THR A 323 -24.81 -0.87 47.98
N GLN A 324 -23.60 -1.42 47.83
CA GLN A 324 -23.13 -2.79 48.14
C GLN A 324 -23.80 -3.97 47.41
N SER A 325 -23.05 -4.65 46.63
CA SER A 325 -22.32 -5.88 46.93
C SER A 325 -21.51 -6.28 45.65
#